data_4afb51d403a3cd1867c03a27815bdc4f
#
_entry.id   4afb51d403a3cd1867c03a27815bdc4f
#
_cell.length_a   1.000
_cell.length_b   1.000
_cell.length_c   1.000
_cell.angle_alpha   90.00
_cell.angle_beta   90.00
_cell.angle_gamma   90.00
#
_symmetry.space_group_name_H-M   'P 1'
#
loop_
_entity.id
_entity.type
_entity.pdbx_description
1 polymer ?
#
loop_
_entity_poly.entity_id
_entity_poly.type
_entity_poly.pdbx_seq_one_letter_code
_entity_poly.pdbx_strand_id
1 'polypeptide(L)'
;MRIAASPLRVLVIVALSLLAAGCATPPPKPAFVAYGSAGTFGYSDTRLSDDLYQVTYVTPYIRTATDEAGRAAELAQQKQQAYELALWRAAQLAEKAGYPAMQVENQSNDANVELRSDPDFGPAPTPFYYNYGTEPYYRPYPVYGYPWGYTGYSRRAAAIITAQLRVRLLHEVTKDAIDTKATETQLASRYAKTTYPPTAD
;
A
#
# COMPACT_ATOMS: atom_id res chain seq x y z
N MET A 1 13.39 40.78 42.80
CA MET A 1 14.38 39.70 42.72
C MET A 1 14.42 39.20 41.27
N ARG A 2 15.42 39.61 40.46
CA ARG A 2 15.54 39.20 39.04
C ARG A 2 16.47 38.01 38.97
N ILE A 3 15.93 36.83 38.67
CA ILE A 3 16.72 35.63 38.49
C ILE A 3 17.31 35.69 37.06
N ALA A 4 18.58 36.01 36.98
CA ALA A 4 19.32 35.99 35.71
C ALA A 4 19.46 34.52 35.25
N ALA A 5 18.75 34.15 34.19
CA ALA A 5 18.89 32.83 33.59
C ALA A 5 20.29 32.69 32.97
N SER A 6 21.07 31.74 33.43
CA SER A 6 22.41 31.45 32.91
C SER A 6 22.31 31.05 31.43
N PRO A 7 23.11 31.64 30.51
CA PRO A 7 23.10 31.31 29.07
C PRO A 7 23.35 29.83 28.80
N LEU A 8 24.05 29.14 29.68
CA LEU A 8 24.30 27.70 29.60
C LEU A 8 23.02 26.87 29.71
N ARG A 9 22.03 27.29 30.54
CA ARG A 9 20.74 26.58 30.70
C ARG A 9 19.85 26.71 29.46
N VAL A 10 19.89 27.84 28.78
CA VAL A 10 19.15 28.07 27.55
C VAL A 10 19.72 27.20 26.40
N LEU A 11 21.05 27.08 26.32
CA LEU A 11 21.72 26.29 25.31
C LEU A 11 21.44 24.78 25.46
N VAL A 12 21.34 24.27 26.69
CA VAL A 12 21.01 22.86 26.96
C VAL A 12 19.55 22.56 26.57
N ILE A 13 18.61 23.48 26.84
CA ILE A 13 17.19 23.29 26.48
C ILE A 13 17.00 23.29 24.97
N VAL A 14 17.70 24.16 24.24
CA VAL A 14 17.66 24.19 22.77
C VAL A 14 18.26 22.93 22.16
N ALA A 15 19.36 22.42 22.72
CA ALA A 15 19.96 21.17 22.25
C ALA A 15 19.07 19.93 22.51
N LEU A 16 18.34 19.88 23.64
CA LEU A 16 17.40 18.80 23.93
C LEU A 16 16.17 18.81 23.02
N SER A 17 15.68 19.99 22.63
CA SER A 17 14.53 20.12 21.73
C SER A 17 14.87 19.72 20.29
N LEU A 18 16.11 19.85 19.84
CA LEU A 18 16.56 19.41 18.52
C LEU A 18 16.73 17.88 18.41
N LEU A 19 16.98 17.20 19.53
CA LEU A 19 17.06 15.72 19.57
C LEU A 19 15.68 15.04 19.58
N ALA A 20 14.62 15.76 19.90
CA ALA A 20 13.23 15.25 19.87
C ALA A 20 12.59 15.28 18.46
N ALA A 21 13.28 15.80 17.43
CA ALA A 21 12.88 15.67 16.04
C ALA A 21 13.17 14.24 15.52
N GLY A 22 12.87 13.22 16.35
CA GLY A 22 12.98 11.81 16.02
C GLY A 22 12.09 11.48 14.83
N CYS A 23 12.50 10.54 14.03
CA CYS A 23 11.89 9.98 12.84
C CYS A 23 10.36 9.98 12.92
N ALA A 24 9.73 11.07 12.48
CA ALA A 24 8.28 11.12 12.37
C ALA A 24 7.90 10.13 11.28
N THR A 25 7.33 8.99 11.66
CA THR A 25 6.74 8.06 10.69
C THR A 25 5.73 8.85 9.87
N PRO A 26 5.85 8.87 8.54
CA PRO A 26 4.91 9.61 7.70
C PRO A 26 3.47 9.14 8.00
N PRO A 27 2.49 10.04 8.02
CA PRO A 27 1.12 9.68 8.35
C PRO A 27 0.56 8.70 7.31
N PRO A 28 -0.34 7.79 7.73
CA PRO A 28 -1.02 6.89 6.81
C PRO A 28 -1.79 7.69 5.77
N LYS A 29 -1.74 7.23 4.51
CA LYS A 29 -2.38 7.91 3.38
C LYS A 29 -3.81 7.41 3.19
N PRO A 30 -4.81 8.28 2.93
CA PRO A 30 -6.18 7.83 2.64
C PRO A 30 -6.19 6.83 1.49
N ALA A 31 -7.00 5.76 1.61
CA ALA A 31 -7.10 4.76 0.55
C ALA A 31 -7.82 5.31 -0.69
N PHE A 32 -8.83 6.16 -0.47
CA PHE A 32 -9.63 6.73 -1.55
C PHE A 32 -9.12 8.13 -1.95
N VAL A 33 -8.21 8.16 -2.90
CA VAL A 33 -7.57 9.38 -3.44
C VAL A 33 -7.45 9.28 -4.95
N ALA A 34 -7.32 10.44 -5.62
CA ALA A 34 -7.00 10.45 -7.04
C ALA A 34 -5.60 9.89 -7.28
N TYR A 35 -5.43 9.10 -8.34
CA TYR A 35 -4.15 8.51 -8.72
C TYR A 35 -3.07 9.59 -8.85
N GLY A 36 -1.91 9.35 -8.26
CA GLY A 36 -0.79 10.28 -8.27
C GLY A 36 -0.85 11.40 -7.23
N SER A 37 -1.98 11.60 -6.52
CA SER A 37 -2.09 12.68 -5.51
C SER A 37 -1.39 12.35 -4.18
N ALA A 38 -1.33 11.06 -3.83
CA ALA A 38 -0.71 10.60 -2.59
C ALA A 38 0.39 9.53 -2.81
N GLY A 39 0.71 9.23 -4.07
CA GLY A 39 1.67 8.22 -4.51
C GLY A 39 1.20 7.54 -5.79
N THR A 40 1.75 6.39 -6.11
CA THR A 40 1.43 5.59 -7.32
C THR A 40 0.18 4.72 -7.14
N PHE A 41 -0.80 5.17 -6.36
CA PHE A 41 -2.06 4.46 -6.10
C PHE A 41 -3.25 5.43 -6.12
N GLY A 42 -4.46 4.88 -6.13
CA GLY A 42 -5.69 5.64 -6.12
C GLY A 42 -6.56 5.39 -7.34
N TYR A 43 -7.62 6.17 -7.48
CA TYR A 43 -8.55 6.06 -8.58
C TYR A 43 -8.19 6.99 -9.75
N SER A 44 -8.51 6.54 -10.96
CA SER A 44 -8.56 7.35 -12.18
C SER A 44 -9.81 7.00 -12.97
N ASP A 45 -10.34 7.96 -13.71
CA ASP A 45 -11.51 7.77 -14.56
C ASP A 45 -11.28 8.39 -15.93
N THR A 46 -11.80 7.72 -16.94
CA THR A 46 -11.79 8.16 -18.34
C THR A 46 -13.20 8.08 -18.89
N ARG A 47 -13.71 9.18 -19.41
CA ARG A 47 -14.99 9.21 -20.11
C ARG A 47 -14.81 8.63 -21.51
N LEU A 48 -15.56 7.59 -21.84
CA LEU A 48 -15.54 6.95 -23.14
C LEU A 48 -16.65 7.46 -24.06
N SER A 49 -17.84 7.77 -23.48
CA SER A 49 -18.96 8.43 -24.13
C SER A 49 -19.74 9.26 -23.11
N ASP A 50 -20.89 9.80 -23.50
CA ASP A 50 -21.70 10.64 -22.60
C ASP A 50 -22.19 9.91 -21.35
N ASP A 51 -22.45 8.62 -21.47
CA ASP A 51 -22.97 7.75 -20.43
C ASP A 51 -22.03 6.61 -20.04
N LEU A 52 -20.82 6.52 -20.64
CA LEU A 52 -19.91 5.40 -20.46
C LEU A 52 -18.56 5.87 -19.93
N TYR A 53 -18.13 5.28 -18.83
CA TYR A 53 -16.88 5.57 -18.16
C TYR A 53 -16.04 4.31 -17.95
N GLN A 54 -14.74 4.48 -18.02
CA GLN A 54 -13.79 3.51 -17.49
C GLN A 54 -13.22 4.06 -16.20
N VAL A 55 -13.39 3.32 -15.12
CA VAL A 55 -12.87 3.64 -13.79
C VAL A 55 -11.81 2.62 -13.42
N THR A 56 -10.65 3.09 -13.01
CA THR A 56 -9.53 2.25 -12.57
C THR A 56 -9.16 2.62 -11.14
N TYR A 57 -8.89 1.61 -10.31
CA TYR A 57 -8.30 1.78 -9.01
C TYR A 57 -7.03 0.92 -8.90
N VAL A 58 -5.95 1.54 -8.47
CA VAL A 58 -4.65 0.89 -8.25
C VAL A 58 -4.33 0.95 -6.75
N THR A 59 -3.99 -0.18 -6.15
CA THR A 59 -3.56 -0.21 -4.75
C THR A 59 -2.08 0.22 -4.64
N PRO A 60 -1.62 0.71 -3.48
CA PRO A 60 -0.20 0.76 -3.19
C PRO A 60 0.38 -0.66 -3.13
N TYR A 61 1.69 -0.78 -2.96
CA TYR A 61 2.30 -2.08 -2.65
C TYR A 61 1.73 -2.63 -1.34
N ILE A 62 1.09 -3.79 -1.43
CA ILE A 62 0.48 -4.49 -0.31
C ILE A 62 1.36 -5.68 0.03
N ARG A 63 1.77 -5.77 1.30
CA ARG A 63 2.48 -6.96 1.78
C ARG A 63 1.51 -8.14 1.83
N THR A 64 1.94 -9.28 1.33
CA THR A 64 1.15 -10.52 1.34
C THR A 64 1.92 -11.64 2.00
N ALA A 65 1.20 -12.68 2.42
CA ALA A 65 1.80 -13.90 2.94
C ALA A 65 2.77 -14.53 1.92
N THR A 66 3.81 -15.17 2.44
CA THR A 66 4.82 -15.85 1.60
C THR A 66 4.35 -17.22 1.14
N ASP A 67 3.51 -17.88 1.93
CA ASP A 67 2.87 -19.14 1.55
C ASP A 67 1.73 -18.90 0.54
N GLU A 68 1.52 -19.87 -0.34
CA GLU A 68 0.57 -19.72 -1.45
C GLU A 68 -0.88 -19.59 -0.98
N ALA A 69 -1.27 -20.40 -0.01
CA ALA A 69 -2.65 -20.43 0.49
C ALA A 69 -3.04 -19.12 1.22
N GLY A 70 -2.19 -18.63 2.13
CA GLY A 70 -2.40 -17.37 2.83
C GLY A 70 -2.42 -16.19 1.86
N ARG A 71 -1.49 -16.18 0.89
CA ARG A 71 -1.44 -15.15 -0.15
C ARG A 71 -2.71 -15.13 -1.00
N ALA A 72 -3.23 -16.28 -1.41
CA ALA A 72 -4.45 -16.34 -2.23
C ALA A 72 -5.66 -15.72 -1.49
N ALA A 73 -5.83 -16.02 -0.19
CA ALA A 73 -6.90 -15.46 0.63
C ALA A 73 -6.76 -13.94 0.80
N GLU A 74 -5.55 -13.45 1.12
CA GLU A 74 -5.29 -12.02 1.26
C GLU A 74 -5.50 -11.27 -0.07
N LEU A 75 -5.01 -11.82 -1.19
CA LEU A 75 -5.23 -11.22 -2.51
C LEU A 75 -6.71 -11.17 -2.88
N ALA A 76 -7.50 -12.19 -2.55
CA ALA A 76 -8.93 -12.18 -2.81
C ALA A 76 -9.63 -11.03 -2.06
N GLN A 77 -9.30 -10.85 -0.78
CA GLN A 77 -9.84 -9.74 0.02
C GLN A 77 -9.42 -8.37 -0.54
N GLN A 78 -8.16 -8.22 -0.90
CA GLN A 78 -7.63 -6.97 -1.44
C GLN A 78 -8.20 -6.65 -2.84
N LYS A 79 -8.41 -7.67 -3.67
CA LYS A 79 -9.10 -7.53 -4.97
C LYS A 79 -10.54 -7.04 -4.78
N GLN A 80 -11.25 -7.59 -3.80
CA GLN A 80 -12.60 -7.14 -3.48
C GLN A 80 -12.60 -5.66 -3.01
N GLN A 81 -11.67 -5.28 -2.17
CA GLN A 81 -11.52 -3.89 -1.73
C GLN A 81 -11.20 -2.95 -2.89
N ALA A 82 -10.29 -3.31 -3.77
CA ALA A 82 -9.94 -2.50 -4.94
C ALA A 82 -11.14 -2.33 -5.89
N TYR A 83 -11.91 -3.40 -6.11
CA TYR A 83 -13.15 -3.36 -6.88
C TYR A 83 -14.18 -2.40 -6.24
N GLU A 84 -14.41 -2.50 -4.94
CA GLU A 84 -15.37 -1.65 -4.23
C GLU A 84 -14.94 -0.18 -4.23
N LEU A 85 -13.65 0.12 -4.17
CA LEU A 85 -13.15 1.48 -4.29
C LEU A 85 -13.31 2.04 -5.73
N ALA A 86 -13.11 1.21 -6.75
CA ALA A 86 -13.42 1.59 -8.13
C ALA A 86 -14.93 1.82 -8.33
N LEU A 87 -15.76 0.97 -7.74
CA LEU A 87 -17.22 1.09 -7.80
C LEU A 87 -17.71 2.35 -7.06
N TRP A 88 -17.10 2.69 -5.93
CA TRP A 88 -17.41 3.93 -5.23
C TRP A 88 -17.12 5.15 -6.10
N ARG A 89 -15.97 5.15 -6.81
CA ARG A 89 -15.67 6.24 -7.75
C ARG A 89 -16.69 6.32 -8.87
N ALA A 90 -17.13 5.19 -9.41
CA ALA A 90 -18.18 5.13 -10.44
C ALA A 90 -19.50 5.71 -9.92
N ALA A 91 -19.91 5.38 -8.69
CA ALA A 91 -21.10 5.93 -8.07
C ALA A 91 -21.03 7.45 -7.89
N GLN A 92 -19.88 7.99 -7.45
CA GLN A 92 -19.67 9.44 -7.37
C GLN A 92 -19.77 10.14 -8.73
N LEU A 93 -19.26 9.52 -9.79
CA LEU A 93 -19.35 10.05 -11.15
C LEU A 93 -20.82 10.08 -11.62
N ALA A 94 -21.56 8.99 -11.39
CA ALA A 94 -22.96 8.89 -11.73
C ALA A 94 -23.82 9.93 -10.97
N GLU A 95 -23.61 10.06 -9.67
CA GLU A 95 -24.32 11.05 -8.85
C GLU A 95 -24.02 12.48 -9.30
N LYS A 96 -22.75 12.79 -9.54
CA LYS A 96 -22.32 14.11 -10.03
C LYS A 96 -22.92 14.44 -11.39
N ALA A 97 -23.12 13.44 -12.25
CA ALA A 97 -23.73 13.58 -13.57
C ALA A 97 -25.27 13.50 -13.54
N GLY A 98 -25.90 13.28 -12.38
CA GLY A 98 -27.35 13.24 -12.21
C GLY A 98 -28.01 11.93 -12.64
N TYR A 99 -27.26 10.83 -12.71
CA TYR A 99 -27.78 9.51 -13.06
C TYR A 99 -28.16 8.71 -11.81
N PRO A 100 -29.41 8.23 -11.68
CA PRO A 100 -29.85 7.50 -10.50
C PRO A 100 -29.32 6.08 -10.42
N ALA A 101 -28.86 5.53 -11.53
CA ALA A 101 -28.39 4.14 -11.61
C ALA A 101 -27.17 3.99 -12.53
N MET A 102 -26.47 2.89 -12.36
CA MET A 102 -25.34 2.51 -13.20
C MET A 102 -25.32 0.99 -13.41
N GLN A 103 -24.65 0.55 -14.47
CA GLN A 103 -24.44 -0.86 -14.78
C GLN A 103 -22.96 -1.10 -15.06
N VAL A 104 -22.39 -2.13 -14.46
CA VAL A 104 -21.03 -2.58 -14.78
C VAL A 104 -21.10 -3.49 -16.00
N GLU A 105 -20.61 -3.00 -17.15
CA GLU A 105 -20.60 -3.78 -18.42
C GLU A 105 -19.42 -4.75 -18.47
N ASN A 106 -18.29 -4.35 -17.90
CA ASN A 106 -17.08 -5.17 -17.87
C ASN A 106 -16.27 -4.86 -16.61
N GLN A 107 -15.60 -5.87 -16.11
CA GLN A 107 -14.68 -5.73 -14.98
C GLN A 107 -13.44 -6.59 -15.19
N SER A 108 -12.28 -6.07 -14.81
CA SER A 108 -11.07 -6.85 -14.57
C SER A 108 -10.50 -6.50 -13.21
N ASN A 109 -9.83 -7.46 -12.60
CA ASN A 109 -9.26 -7.32 -11.28
C ASN A 109 -7.96 -8.12 -11.18
N ASP A 110 -6.89 -7.49 -11.63
CA ASP A 110 -5.59 -8.11 -11.79
C ASP A 110 -4.70 -7.84 -10.58
N ALA A 111 -3.89 -8.84 -10.21
CA ALA A 111 -2.90 -8.70 -9.17
C ALA A 111 -1.52 -9.02 -9.74
N ASN A 112 -0.62 -8.05 -9.69
CA ASN A 112 0.79 -8.26 -9.98
C ASN A 112 1.53 -8.52 -8.67
N VAL A 113 2.06 -9.73 -8.51
CA VAL A 113 2.79 -10.16 -7.30
C VAL A 113 4.28 -10.13 -7.59
N GLU A 114 5.01 -9.31 -6.84
CA GLU A 114 6.47 -9.24 -6.90
C GLU A 114 7.07 -9.78 -5.60
N LEU A 115 8.11 -10.59 -5.75
CA LEU A 115 8.94 -10.99 -4.61
C LEU A 115 10.02 -9.93 -4.43
N ARG A 116 9.88 -9.12 -3.39
CA ARG A 116 10.88 -8.13 -3.01
C ARG A 116 11.77 -8.66 -1.90
N SER A 117 13.08 -8.46 -2.06
CA SER A 117 14.01 -8.59 -0.96
C SER A 117 13.81 -7.38 -0.06
N ASP A 118 13.61 -7.60 1.24
CA ASP A 118 13.43 -6.52 2.20
C ASP A 118 14.76 -5.77 2.37
N PRO A 119 14.89 -4.50 2.00
CA PRO A 119 16.12 -3.74 2.14
C PRO A 119 16.52 -3.51 3.61
N ASP A 120 15.59 -3.64 4.55
CA ASP A 120 15.84 -3.48 5.98
C ASP A 120 16.62 -4.64 6.59
N PHE A 121 16.68 -5.76 5.91
CA PHE A 121 17.63 -6.84 6.23
C PHE A 121 18.80 -6.74 5.27
N GLY A 122 19.76 -5.93 5.55
CA GLY A 122 20.97 -5.71 4.77
C GLY A 122 21.44 -6.88 3.88
N PRO A 123 22.36 -6.70 2.96
CA PRO A 123 22.83 -7.78 2.11
C PRO A 123 23.16 -8.96 3.02
N ALA A 124 22.61 -10.16 2.69
CA ALA A 124 22.97 -11.35 3.45
C ALA A 124 24.47 -11.34 3.67
N PRO A 125 24.94 -11.62 4.89
CA PRO A 125 26.35 -11.77 5.07
C PRO A 125 26.81 -12.79 4.03
N THR A 126 27.46 -12.28 2.99
CA THR A 126 28.15 -13.14 2.03
C THR A 126 29.04 -14.02 2.88
N PRO A 127 28.96 -15.34 2.77
CA PRO A 127 29.90 -16.18 3.47
C PRO A 127 31.27 -15.71 3.06
N PHE A 128 31.96 -15.04 3.98
CA PHE A 128 33.33 -14.66 3.75
C PHE A 128 34.15 -15.96 3.70
N TYR A 129 34.37 -16.47 2.50
CA TYR A 129 35.38 -17.44 2.27
C TYR A 129 36.73 -16.70 2.40
N TYR A 130 37.27 -16.67 3.59
CA TYR A 130 38.65 -16.33 3.76
C TYR A 130 39.47 -17.44 3.08
N ASN A 131 39.87 -17.21 1.84
CA ASN A 131 40.97 -17.95 1.23
C ASN A 131 42.26 -17.54 1.94
N TYR A 132 42.53 -18.13 3.09
CA TYR A 132 43.85 -18.15 3.60
C TYR A 132 44.68 -19.08 2.71
N GLY A 133 45.74 -18.49 2.17
CA GLY A 133 46.63 -19.06 1.21
C GLY A 133 47.15 -20.46 1.55
N THR A 134 47.72 -21.08 0.59
CA THR A 134 48.28 -22.43 0.46
C THR A 134 49.29 -22.79 1.54
N GLU A 135 48.91 -22.82 2.81
CA GLU A 135 49.71 -23.36 3.90
C GLU A 135 49.12 -24.69 4.36
N PRO A 136 49.92 -25.77 4.56
CA PRO A 136 49.45 -27.14 4.76
C PRO A 136 48.93 -27.43 6.17
N TYR A 137 48.62 -26.46 6.99
CA TYR A 137 48.04 -26.64 8.31
C TYR A 137 46.58 -26.17 8.38
N TYR A 138 45.73 -26.84 7.65
CA TYR A 138 44.31 -26.66 7.75
C TYR A 138 43.80 -27.28 9.05
N ARG A 139 43.70 -26.52 10.13
CA ARG A 139 42.79 -26.85 11.22
C ARG A 139 41.44 -26.20 10.86
N PRO A 140 40.39 -26.97 10.56
CA PRO A 140 39.08 -26.41 10.48
C PRO A 140 38.71 -25.93 11.90
N TYR A 141 38.85 -24.64 12.16
CA TYR A 141 38.14 -24.06 13.29
C TYR A 141 36.67 -24.27 13.04
N PRO A 142 35.91 -24.85 13.99
CA PRO A 142 34.48 -24.85 13.86
C PRO A 142 34.07 -23.38 13.78
N VAL A 143 33.57 -22.98 12.62
CA VAL A 143 32.84 -21.73 12.48
C VAL A 143 31.69 -21.91 13.45
N TYR A 144 31.78 -21.32 14.63
CA TYR A 144 30.64 -21.17 15.49
C TYR A 144 29.67 -20.31 14.69
N GLY A 145 28.82 -20.99 13.93
CA GLY A 145 27.66 -20.37 13.33
C GLY A 145 26.97 -19.66 14.47
N TYR A 146 26.77 -18.37 14.33
CA TYR A 146 25.93 -17.65 15.27
C TYR A 146 24.69 -18.51 15.48
N PRO A 147 24.28 -18.80 16.75
CA PRO A 147 23.18 -19.71 17.04
C PRO A 147 21.83 -19.21 16.51
N TRP A 148 21.81 -18.08 15.92
CA TRP A 148 20.71 -17.50 15.19
C TRP A 148 20.92 -17.84 13.72
N GLY A 149 20.47 -19.01 13.33
CA GLY A 149 20.46 -19.46 11.95
C GLY A 149 19.63 -18.53 11.08
N TYR A 150 20.23 -17.44 10.64
CA TYR A 150 19.71 -16.60 9.57
C TYR A 150 19.86 -17.33 8.23
N THR A 151 19.21 -18.46 8.10
CA THR A 151 19.08 -19.18 6.82
C THR A 151 17.80 -18.84 6.10
N GLY A 152 17.31 -17.64 6.25
CA GLY A 152 16.12 -17.26 5.55
C GLY A 152 16.15 -15.79 5.21
N TYR A 153 16.50 -15.49 3.96
CA TYR A 153 15.96 -14.27 3.38
C TYR A 153 14.45 -14.34 3.55
N SER A 154 13.89 -13.53 4.42
CA SER A 154 12.44 -13.39 4.45
C SER A 154 12.04 -12.63 3.19
N ARG A 155 11.93 -13.38 2.08
CA ARG A 155 11.33 -12.83 0.88
C ARG A 155 9.91 -12.45 1.25
N ARG A 156 9.63 -11.17 1.27
CA ARG A 156 8.26 -10.71 1.42
C ARG A 156 7.65 -10.62 0.04
N ALA A 157 6.49 -11.21 -0.13
CA ALA A 157 5.70 -11.01 -1.30
C ALA A 157 4.99 -9.65 -1.18
N ALA A 158 5.07 -8.85 -2.21
CA ALA A 158 4.32 -7.62 -2.33
C ALA A 158 3.46 -7.67 -3.60
N ALA A 159 2.27 -7.14 -3.53
CA ALA A 159 1.35 -7.12 -4.65
C ALA A 159 0.85 -5.70 -4.93
N ILE A 160 0.65 -5.38 -6.20
CA ILE A 160 -0.18 -4.27 -6.66
C ILE A 160 -1.42 -4.88 -7.28
N ILE A 161 -2.58 -4.37 -6.90
CA ILE A 161 -3.86 -4.79 -7.47
C ILE A 161 -4.41 -3.64 -8.30
N THR A 162 -4.85 -3.96 -9.51
CA THR A 162 -5.51 -3.03 -10.41
C THR A 162 -6.91 -3.54 -10.69
N ALA A 163 -7.93 -2.80 -10.22
CA ALA A 163 -9.32 -3.04 -10.55
C ALA A 163 -9.75 -2.05 -11.64
N GLN A 164 -10.32 -2.57 -12.73
CA GLN A 164 -10.87 -1.76 -13.82
C GLN A 164 -12.34 -2.09 -14.00
N LEU A 165 -13.17 -1.07 -14.07
CA LEU A 165 -14.60 -1.16 -14.31
C LEU A 165 -14.97 -0.33 -15.54
N ARG A 166 -15.73 -0.93 -16.44
CA ARG A 166 -16.43 -0.22 -17.51
C ARG A 166 -17.87 -0.06 -17.08
N VAL A 167 -18.29 1.18 -16.83
CA VAL A 167 -19.57 1.48 -16.20
C VAL A 167 -20.41 2.35 -17.12
N ARG A 168 -21.62 1.91 -17.41
CA ARG A 168 -22.65 2.68 -18.10
C ARG A 168 -23.58 3.35 -17.09
N LEU A 169 -23.79 4.63 -17.26
CA LEU A 169 -24.73 5.43 -16.45
C LEU A 169 -26.13 5.31 -17.03
N LEU A 170 -27.15 5.14 -16.18
CA LEU A 170 -28.52 4.88 -16.57
C LEU A 170 -29.46 5.94 -16.01
N HIS A 171 -30.39 6.42 -16.84
CA HIS A 171 -31.45 7.37 -16.43
C HIS A 171 -32.55 6.73 -15.60
N GLU A 172 -32.65 5.40 -15.61
CA GLU A 172 -33.67 4.66 -14.89
C GLU A 172 -33.06 3.49 -14.13
N VAL A 173 -33.64 3.18 -12.96
CA VAL A 173 -33.25 2.02 -12.18
C VAL A 173 -33.92 0.77 -12.78
N THR A 174 -33.16 -0.04 -13.47
CA THR A 174 -33.58 -1.34 -13.99
C THR A 174 -33.28 -2.46 -13.01
N LYS A 175 -33.83 -3.66 -13.23
CA LYS A 175 -33.63 -4.82 -12.33
C LYS A 175 -32.16 -5.18 -12.09
N ASP A 176 -31.32 -5.00 -13.11
CA ASP A 176 -29.91 -5.36 -13.07
C ASP A 176 -29.00 -4.13 -12.86
N ALA A 177 -29.59 -2.97 -12.61
CA ALA A 177 -28.87 -1.75 -12.36
C ALA A 177 -28.51 -1.61 -10.88
N ILE A 178 -27.38 -0.98 -10.65
CA ILE A 178 -26.87 -0.64 -9.32
C ILE A 178 -27.40 0.77 -8.99
N ASP A 179 -28.09 0.92 -7.86
CA ASP A 179 -28.51 2.22 -7.35
C ASP A 179 -27.29 3.06 -6.97
N THR A 180 -27.15 4.21 -7.58
CA THR A 180 -26.00 5.09 -7.44
C THR A 180 -25.86 5.62 -6.01
N LYS A 181 -26.95 6.18 -5.47
CA LYS A 181 -26.93 6.83 -4.15
C LYS A 181 -26.77 5.84 -3.01
N ALA A 182 -27.46 4.69 -3.10
CA ALA A 182 -27.32 3.62 -2.10
C ALA A 182 -25.89 3.09 -2.07
N THR A 183 -25.29 2.86 -3.24
CA THR A 183 -23.90 2.38 -3.37
C THR A 183 -22.90 3.40 -2.85
N GLU A 184 -23.04 4.67 -3.23
CA GLU A 184 -22.19 5.75 -2.74
C GLU A 184 -22.21 5.82 -1.21
N THR A 185 -23.40 5.88 -0.62
CA THR A 185 -23.60 5.97 0.83
C THR A 185 -22.99 4.76 1.56
N GLN A 186 -23.23 3.55 1.06
CA GLN A 186 -22.73 2.31 1.63
C GLN A 186 -21.18 2.26 1.61
N LEU A 187 -20.59 2.54 0.45
CA LEU A 187 -19.15 2.46 0.27
C LEU A 187 -18.43 3.60 0.98
N ALA A 188 -19.01 4.81 1.00
CA ALA A 188 -18.51 5.92 1.80
C ALA A 188 -18.46 5.56 3.29
N SER A 189 -19.52 4.97 3.84
CA SER A 189 -19.55 4.55 5.24
C SER A 189 -18.49 3.51 5.57
N ARG A 190 -18.16 2.63 4.63
CA ARG A 190 -17.17 1.57 4.79
C ARG A 190 -15.72 2.07 4.63
N TYR A 191 -15.47 2.92 3.65
CA TYR A 191 -14.10 3.24 3.19
C TYR A 191 -13.64 4.67 3.42
N ALA A 192 -14.51 5.63 3.81
CA ALA A 192 -14.11 7.03 3.98
C ALA A 192 -12.96 7.25 4.98
N LYS A 193 -12.82 6.35 5.96
CA LYS A 193 -11.75 6.40 6.99
C LYS A 193 -10.62 5.39 6.75
N THR A 194 -10.69 4.63 5.67
CA THR A 194 -9.67 3.63 5.35
C THR A 194 -8.40 4.32 4.89
N THR A 195 -7.29 3.90 5.48
CA THR A 195 -5.95 4.42 5.14
C THR A 195 -5.02 3.27 4.81
N TYR A 196 -4.05 3.54 3.96
CA TYR A 196 -2.91 2.65 3.77
C TYR A 196 -1.76 3.04 4.70
N PRO A 197 -1.02 2.08 5.24
CA PRO A 197 0.21 2.39 5.96
C PRO A 197 1.18 3.16 5.05
N PRO A 198 2.08 3.98 5.61
CA PRO A 198 3.09 4.64 4.81
C PRO A 198 3.89 3.57 4.05
N THR A 199 3.95 3.72 2.74
CA THR A 199 4.84 2.91 1.91
C THR A 199 6.26 3.37 2.22
N ALA A 200 7.14 2.45 2.61
CA ALA A 200 8.58 2.70 2.56
C ALA A 200 8.93 2.81 1.05
N ASP A 201 9.12 4.04 0.60
CA ASP A 201 9.61 4.35 -0.74
C ASP A 201 11.08 3.95 -0.86
#